data_cc70c14b0686dea19c79441d0e0f9726
#
_entry.id   cc70c14b0686dea19c79441d0e0f9726
#
_cell.length_a   1.000
_cell.length_b   1.000
_cell.length_c   1.000
_cell.angle_alpha   90.00
_cell.angle_beta   90.00
_cell.angle_gamma   90.00
#
_symmetry.space_group_name_H-M   'P 1'
#
loop_
_entity.id
_entity.type
_entity.pdbx_description
1 polymer ?
#
loop_
_entity_poly.entity_id
_entity_poly.type
_entity_poly.pdbx_seq_one_letter_code
_entity_poly.pdbx_strand_id
1 'polypeptide(L)'
;GISIGALAIAEHIPEITSKILCKAIESIQLPMKAYEPDGGGFEGPTYWDYGSRYNVFFLDALENSLGTDFGLGSMEGFRRSGDFQIQLSATNLMCFNFSDSDVKAMSTAQHFWMGKRYDQARYSGFRYMALKRGVEANILDLLWFDDRFKNFDLNSMPLDKYFRVAEIVTMRDSWDNGKGFSVALKGGSSTRVH
;
A
#
# COMPACT_ATOMS: atom_id res chain seq x y z
N GLY A 1 2.05 12.13 11.04
CA GLY A 1 2.75 12.67 12.22
C GLY A 1 1.83 13.50 13.07
N ILE A 2 1.47 14.73 12.62
CA ILE A 2 0.70 15.70 13.42
C ILE A 2 -0.62 15.14 13.94
N SER A 3 -1.40 14.45 13.11
CA SER A 3 -2.70 13.91 13.50
C SER A 3 -2.62 12.85 14.58
N ILE A 4 -1.61 11.96 14.51
CA ILE A 4 -1.38 10.94 15.53
C ILE A 4 -0.91 11.59 16.84
N GLY A 5 -0.04 12.60 16.75
CA GLY A 5 0.36 13.39 17.90
C GLY A 5 -0.82 14.11 18.57
N ALA A 6 -1.73 14.68 17.77
CA ALA A 6 -2.95 15.30 18.27
C ALA A 6 -3.87 14.29 18.98
N LEU A 7 -4.05 13.09 18.42
CA LEU A 7 -4.81 12.01 19.07
C LEU A 7 -4.20 11.62 20.41
N ALA A 8 -2.87 11.52 20.49
CA ALA A 8 -2.17 11.11 21.71
C ALA A 8 -2.34 12.10 22.88
N ILE A 9 -2.69 13.37 22.61
CA ILE A 9 -2.88 14.41 23.63
C ILE A 9 -4.31 14.96 23.65
N ALA A 10 -5.24 14.26 23.01
CA ALA A 10 -6.63 14.71 22.83
C ALA A 10 -7.35 15.05 24.14
N GLU A 11 -7.08 14.29 25.20
CA GLU A 11 -7.67 14.51 26.52
C GLU A 11 -7.24 15.85 27.16
N HIS A 12 -6.03 16.33 26.80
CA HIS A 12 -5.49 17.58 27.37
C HIS A 12 -5.88 18.82 26.58
N ILE A 13 -6.00 18.70 25.25
CA ILE A 13 -6.29 19.83 24.35
C ILE A 13 -7.35 19.46 23.28
N PRO A 14 -8.57 19.10 23.69
CA PRO A 14 -9.58 18.53 22.78
C PRO A 14 -9.97 19.47 21.63
N GLU A 15 -10.05 20.78 21.88
CA GLU A 15 -10.42 21.75 20.84
C GLU A 15 -9.41 21.87 19.72
N ILE A 16 -8.11 21.87 20.05
CA ILE A 16 -7.04 21.94 19.06
C ILE A 16 -6.97 20.62 18.32
N THR A 17 -7.04 19.50 19.02
CA THR A 17 -7.10 18.15 18.45
C THR A 17 -8.22 18.03 17.42
N SER A 18 -9.43 18.42 17.79
CA SER A 18 -10.59 18.38 16.89
C SER A 18 -10.34 19.16 15.59
N LYS A 19 -9.82 20.39 15.69
CA LYS A 19 -9.48 21.22 14.51
C LYS A 19 -8.44 20.58 13.62
N ILE A 20 -7.39 19.97 14.21
CA ILE A 20 -6.34 19.27 13.46
C ILE A 20 -6.93 18.06 12.75
N LEU A 21 -7.73 17.24 13.44
CA LEU A 21 -8.30 16.03 12.85
C LEU A 21 -9.29 16.35 11.73
N CYS A 22 -10.18 17.33 11.91
CA CYS A 22 -11.10 17.75 10.85
C CYS A 22 -10.34 18.15 9.57
N LYS A 23 -9.30 18.98 9.71
CA LYS A 23 -8.46 19.35 8.56
C LYS A 23 -7.70 18.19 7.96
N ALA A 24 -7.20 17.26 8.77
CA ALA A 24 -6.48 16.10 8.29
C ALA A 24 -7.38 15.16 7.50
N ILE A 25 -8.59 14.88 8.02
CA ILE A 25 -9.61 14.05 7.36
C ILE A 25 -10.03 14.65 6.01
N GLU A 26 -10.19 15.96 5.94
CA GLU A 26 -10.50 16.66 4.71
C GLU A 26 -9.34 16.59 3.70
N SER A 27 -8.13 16.95 4.14
CA SER A 27 -6.98 17.10 3.25
C SER A 27 -6.44 15.77 2.71
N ILE A 28 -6.51 14.68 3.48
CA ILE A 28 -5.96 13.39 3.07
C ILE A 28 -6.75 12.74 1.92
N GLN A 29 -7.99 13.15 1.71
CA GLN A 29 -8.81 12.61 0.62
C GLN A 29 -8.19 12.89 -0.74
N LEU A 30 -7.52 14.03 -0.91
CA LEU A 30 -6.90 14.39 -2.19
C LEU A 30 -5.78 13.41 -2.59
N PRO A 31 -4.74 13.17 -1.78
CA PRO A 31 -3.73 12.18 -2.12
C PRO A 31 -4.28 10.74 -2.18
N MET A 32 -5.29 10.40 -1.37
CA MET A 32 -5.91 9.07 -1.46
C MET A 32 -6.68 8.86 -2.78
N LYS A 33 -7.28 9.90 -3.34
CA LYS A 33 -7.90 9.85 -4.68
C LYS A 33 -6.89 9.63 -5.80
N ALA A 34 -5.63 9.96 -5.59
CA ALA A 34 -4.58 9.73 -6.60
C ALA A 34 -4.38 8.24 -6.94
N TYR A 35 -4.85 7.32 -6.10
CA TYR A 35 -4.86 5.89 -6.38
C TYR A 35 -6.01 5.43 -7.29
N GLU A 36 -6.98 6.31 -7.59
CA GLU A 36 -8.08 5.95 -8.47
C GLU A 36 -7.63 5.81 -9.94
N PRO A 37 -8.30 4.94 -10.71
CA PRO A 37 -9.44 4.08 -10.33
C PRO A 37 -9.02 2.67 -9.89
N ASP A 38 -7.76 2.28 -10.00
CA ASP A 38 -7.32 0.89 -9.94
C ASP A 38 -6.13 0.63 -9.00
N GLY A 39 -5.80 1.61 -8.16
CA GLY A 39 -4.77 1.49 -7.14
C GLY A 39 -3.37 1.92 -7.61
N GLY A 40 -3.22 2.31 -8.88
CA GLY A 40 -1.93 2.72 -9.43
C GLY A 40 -1.44 4.05 -8.86
N GLY A 41 -0.13 4.20 -8.71
CA GLY A 41 0.53 5.42 -8.27
C GLY A 41 1.56 5.92 -9.29
N PHE A 42 1.55 7.22 -9.59
CA PHE A 42 2.46 7.81 -10.59
C PHE A 42 3.92 7.82 -10.15
N GLU A 43 4.15 7.94 -8.86
CA GLU A 43 5.47 8.14 -8.27
C GLU A 43 6.24 6.83 -8.05
N GLY A 44 5.64 5.69 -8.42
CA GLY A 44 6.29 4.39 -8.36
C GLY A 44 6.22 3.69 -6.99
N PRO A 45 6.84 2.50 -6.88
CA PRO A 45 6.68 1.63 -5.71
C PRO A 45 7.27 2.19 -4.41
N THR A 46 8.35 2.96 -4.44
CA THR A 46 8.93 3.56 -3.22
C THR A 46 7.98 4.58 -2.58
N TYR A 47 7.40 5.47 -3.38
CA TYR A 47 6.44 6.45 -2.87
C TYR A 47 5.09 5.83 -2.54
N TRP A 48 4.70 4.76 -3.25
CA TRP A 48 3.56 3.97 -2.82
C TRP A 48 3.77 3.40 -1.41
N ASP A 49 4.92 2.79 -1.14
CA ASP A 49 5.25 2.26 0.19
C ASP A 49 5.22 3.37 1.25
N TYR A 50 5.85 4.49 0.97
CA TYR A 50 5.86 5.64 1.88
C TYR A 50 4.46 6.19 2.13
N GLY A 51 3.73 6.54 1.07
CA GLY A 51 2.41 7.17 1.17
C GLY A 51 1.35 6.24 1.77
N SER A 52 1.28 4.99 1.31
CA SER A 52 0.30 4.03 1.82
C SER A 52 0.54 3.68 3.28
N ARG A 53 1.80 3.60 3.73
CA ARG A 53 2.16 3.36 5.13
C ARG A 53 1.66 4.48 6.03
N TYR A 54 1.86 5.75 5.65
CA TYR A 54 1.36 6.88 6.43
C TYR A 54 -0.17 6.99 6.41
N ASN A 55 -0.80 6.64 5.28
CA ASN A 55 -2.25 6.52 5.23
C ASN A 55 -2.75 5.46 6.21
N VAL A 56 -2.15 4.26 6.19
CA VAL A 56 -2.52 3.18 7.12
C VAL A 56 -2.31 3.59 8.58
N PHE A 57 -1.19 4.23 8.92
CA PHE A 57 -0.98 4.76 10.28
C PHE A 57 -2.11 5.69 10.73
N PHE A 58 -2.55 6.57 9.84
CA PHE A 58 -3.60 7.51 10.18
C PHE A 58 -4.96 6.83 10.33
N LEU A 59 -5.32 5.94 9.40
CA LEU A 59 -6.58 5.19 9.43
C LEU A 59 -6.65 4.28 10.67
N ASP A 60 -5.59 3.56 10.94
CA ASP A 60 -5.48 2.67 12.10
C ASP A 60 -5.58 3.45 13.42
N ALA A 61 -4.91 4.59 13.52
CA ALA A 61 -4.98 5.47 14.68
C ALA A 61 -6.39 6.04 14.89
N LEU A 62 -7.07 6.48 13.83
CA LEU A 62 -8.46 6.97 13.91
C LEU A 62 -9.39 5.86 14.39
N GLU A 63 -9.31 4.68 13.82
CA GLU A 63 -10.18 3.56 14.13
C GLU A 63 -9.98 3.08 15.58
N ASN A 64 -8.73 2.97 16.04
CA ASN A 64 -8.43 2.57 17.40
C ASN A 64 -8.77 3.64 18.46
N SER A 65 -8.67 4.93 18.12
CA SER A 65 -8.92 6.00 19.08
C SER A 65 -10.35 6.50 19.07
N LEU A 66 -11.02 6.50 17.93
CA LEU A 66 -12.35 7.11 17.75
C LEU A 66 -13.42 6.10 17.29
N GLY A 67 -13.04 4.86 17.01
CA GLY A 67 -13.95 3.81 16.50
C GLY A 67 -14.40 4.02 15.06
N THR A 68 -13.77 4.94 14.31
CA THR A 68 -14.13 5.24 12.91
C THR A 68 -12.98 5.86 12.16
N ASP A 69 -12.81 5.46 10.91
CA ASP A 69 -11.90 6.09 9.94
C ASP A 69 -12.62 7.13 9.05
N PHE A 70 -13.86 7.49 9.39
CA PHE A 70 -14.71 8.43 8.63
C PHE A 70 -14.91 8.04 7.16
N GLY A 71 -14.83 6.75 6.85
CA GLY A 71 -14.99 6.21 5.49
C GLY A 71 -13.78 6.34 4.59
N LEU A 72 -12.67 6.90 5.07
CA LEU A 72 -11.44 7.08 4.30
C LEU A 72 -10.89 5.76 3.76
N GLY A 73 -10.85 4.71 4.58
CA GLY A 73 -10.40 3.39 4.18
C GLY A 73 -11.26 2.73 3.09
N SER A 74 -12.48 3.21 2.90
CA SER A 74 -13.40 2.70 1.86
C SER A 74 -13.19 3.34 0.49
N MET A 75 -12.27 4.31 0.37
CA MET A 75 -11.94 4.95 -0.92
C MET A 75 -11.42 3.92 -1.91
N GLU A 76 -12.09 3.83 -3.07
CA GLU A 76 -11.94 2.71 -4.01
C GLU A 76 -10.52 2.54 -4.54
N GLY A 77 -9.84 3.63 -4.91
CA GLY A 77 -8.46 3.58 -5.35
C GLY A 77 -7.52 3.08 -4.27
N PHE A 78 -7.66 3.59 -3.04
CA PHE A 78 -6.78 3.22 -1.94
C PHE A 78 -6.92 1.74 -1.55
N ARG A 79 -8.13 1.23 -1.43
CA ARG A 79 -8.35 -0.19 -1.09
C ARG A 79 -7.79 -1.17 -2.13
N ARG A 80 -7.61 -0.73 -3.38
CA ARG A 80 -6.97 -1.51 -4.46
C ARG A 80 -5.48 -1.30 -4.57
N SER A 81 -4.93 -0.29 -3.90
CA SER A 81 -3.53 0.12 -4.10
C SER A 81 -2.50 -0.93 -3.67
N GLY A 82 -2.88 -1.89 -2.82
CA GLY A 82 -2.02 -3.03 -2.48
C GLY A 82 -1.63 -3.87 -3.70
N ASP A 83 -2.49 -3.96 -4.71
CA ASP A 83 -2.18 -4.65 -5.97
C ASP A 83 -1.04 -3.99 -6.73
N PHE A 84 -0.87 -2.67 -6.60
CA PHE A 84 0.17 -1.92 -7.30
C PHE A 84 1.57 -2.41 -6.91
N GLN A 85 1.86 -2.43 -5.62
CA GLN A 85 3.17 -2.90 -5.13
C GLN A 85 3.41 -4.38 -5.47
N ILE A 86 2.39 -5.22 -5.34
CA ILE A 86 2.50 -6.65 -5.66
C ILE A 86 2.85 -6.82 -7.15
N GLN A 87 2.13 -6.15 -8.01
CA GLN A 87 2.34 -6.26 -9.45
C GLN A 87 3.67 -5.63 -9.92
N LEU A 88 4.15 -4.59 -9.22
CA LEU A 88 5.45 -3.99 -9.50
C LEU A 88 6.64 -4.74 -8.86
N SER A 89 6.39 -5.81 -8.14
CA SER A 89 7.44 -6.72 -7.68
C SER A 89 7.68 -7.83 -8.71
N ALA A 90 8.91 -7.99 -9.15
CA ALA A 90 9.32 -9.10 -10.01
C ALA A 90 9.28 -10.44 -9.25
N THR A 91 9.51 -11.55 -9.93
CA THR A 91 9.50 -12.90 -9.31
C THR A 91 10.51 -13.07 -8.19
N ASN A 92 11.61 -12.32 -8.21
CA ASN A 92 12.63 -12.24 -7.15
C ASN A 92 12.34 -11.18 -6.08
N LEU A 93 11.14 -10.57 -6.09
CA LEU A 93 10.68 -9.50 -5.21
C LEU A 93 11.36 -8.13 -5.39
N MET A 94 12.31 -7.99 -6.29
CA MET A 94 12.86 -6.68 -6.63
C MET A 94 11.81 -5.85 -7.36
N CYS A 95 11.76 -4.55 -7.06
CA CYS A 95 10.77 -3.66 -7.68
C CYS A 95 11.21 -3.18 -9.06
N PHE A 96 10.24 -3.01 -9.96
CA PHE A 96 10.43 -2.21 -11.15
C PHE A 96 10.54 -0.72 -10.76
N ASN A 97 11.71 -0.14 -10.94
CA ASN A 97 12.08 1.17 -10.42
C ASN A 97 11.66 2.33 -11.33
N PHE A 98 10.36 2.51 -11.49
CA PHE A 98 9.83 3.71 -12.15
C PHE A 98 10.00 4.96 -11.28
N SER A 99 10.16 6.11 -11.93
CA SER A 99 10.37 7.40 -11.25
C SER A 99 11.57 7.34 -10.28
N ASP A 100 11.47 7.90 -9.10
CA ASP A 100 12.52 7.89 -8.08
C ASP A 100 12.54 6.60 -7.23
N SER A 101 11.99 5.51 -7.74
CA SER A 101 11.91 4.26 -7.00
C SER A 101 13.20 3.48 -6.98
N ASP A 102 13.45 2.85 -5.84
CA ASP A 102 14.56 1.92 -5.66
C ASP A 102 14.24 0.53 -6.26
N VAL A 103 15.26 -0.20 -6.67
CA VAL A 103 15.14 -1.56 -7.23
C VAL A 103 14.91 -2.62 -6.15
N LYS A 104 15.20 -2.34 -4.89
CA LYS A 104 15.14 -3.33 -3.81
C LYS A 104 13.72 -3.84 -3.51
N ALA A 105 13.65 -5.02 -2.90
CA ALA A 105 12.41 -5.53 -2.32
C ALA A 105 11.91 -4.60 -1.20
N MET A 106 10.59 -4.30 -1.20
CA MET A 106 9.99 -3.39 -0.23
C MET A 106 9.48 -4.13 1.00
N SER A 107 9.70 -3.54 2.17
CA SER A 107 9.18 -4.01 3.45
C SER A 107 7.78 -3.44 3.70
N THR A 108 6.77 -4.03 3.08
CA THR A 108 5.40 -3.51 3.00
C THR A 108 4.48 -4.10 4.07
N ALA A 109 4.74 -3.84 5.34
CA ALA A 109 3.93 -4.35 6.46
C ALA A 109 2.45 -3.94 6.38
N GLN A 110 2.15 -2.79 5.76
CA GLN A 110 0.78 -2.34 5.53
C GLN A 110 -0.06 -3.30 4.68
N HIS A 111 0.54 -4.24 3.95
CA HIS A 111 -0.21 -5.30 3.29
C HIS A 111 -0.94 -6.22 4.28
N PHE A 112 -0.40 -6.48 5.48
CA PHE A 112 -1.13 -7.20 6.52
C PHE A 112 -2.37 -6.42 6.97
N TRP A 113 -2.21 -5.12 7.24
CA TRP A 113 -3.35 -4.27 7.61
C TRP A 113 -4.41 -4.24 6.50
N MET A 114 -3.99 -4.02 5.25
CA MET A 114 -4.90 -4.00 4.10
C MET A 114 -5.59 -5.36 3.88
N GLY A 115 -4.85 -6.46 4.01
CA GLY A 115 -5.39 -7.82 3.90
C GLY A 115 -6.48 -8.09 4.93
N LYS A 116 -6.22 -7.71 6.19
CA LYS A 116 -7.16 -7.82 7.31
C LYS A 116 -8.38 -6.90 7.14
N ARG A 117 -8.14 -5.64 6.80
CA ARG A 117 -9.17 -4.61 6.67
C ARG A 117 -10.16 -4.88 5.54
N TYR A 118 -9.64 -5.34 4.40
CA TYR A 118 -10.43 -5.55 3.19
C TYR A 118 -10.79 -7.00 2.90
N ASP A 119 -10.40 -7.91 3.80
CA ASP A 119 -10.53 -9.37 3.62
C ASP A 119 -9.93 -9.85 2.29
N GLN A 120 -8.72 -9.37 1.97
CA GLN A 120 -8.01 -9.65 0.73
C GLN A 120 -6.80 -10.55 0.98
N ALA A 121 -7.00 -11.85 0.78
CA ALA A 121 -5.99 -12.88 1.01
C ALA A 121 -4.64 -12.59 0.31
N ARG A 122 -4.68 -12.02 -0.90
CA ARG A 122 -3.48 -11.72 -1.68
C ARG A 122 -2.55 -10.70 -1.03
N TYR A 123 -3.06 -9.74 -0.27
CA TYR A 123 -2.24 -8.74 0.41
C TYR A 123 -1.45 -9.37 1.55
N SER A 124 -2.12 -9.98 2.52
CA SER A 124 -1.46 -10.66 3.63
C SER A 124 -0.58 -11.83 3.16
N GLY A 125 -1.07 -12.61 2.18
CA GLY A 125 -0.33 -13.74 1.61
C GLY A 125 0.96 -13.30 0.92
N PHE A 126 0.93 -12.20 0.15
CA PHE A 126 2.12 -11.64 -0.48
C PHE A 126 3.15 -11.20 0.57
N ARG A 127 2.74 -10.44 1.59
CA ARG A 127 3.67 -10.02 2.64
C ARG A 127 4.24 -11.20 3.41
N TYR A 128 3.42 -12.16 3.75
CA TYR A 128 3.87 -13.38 4.42
C TYR A 128 4.91 -14.15 3.58
N MET A 129 4.67 -14.32 2.29
CA MET A 129 5.62 -14.92 1.37
C MET A 129 6.91 -14.11 1.28
N ALA A 130 6.83 -12.78 1.20
CA ALA A 130 8.00 -11.90 1.15
C ALA A 130 8.89 -12.07 2.40
N LEU A 131 8.30 -12.13 3.59
CA LEU A 131 9.01 -12.43 4.84
C LEU A 131 9.70 -13.81 4.80
N LYS A 132 9.00 -14.83 4.31
CA LYS A 132 9.60 -16.17 4.14
C LYS A 132 10.77 -16.21 3.17
N ARG A 133 10.79 -15.31 2.19
CA ARG A 133 11.88 -15.16 1.21
C ARG A 133 12.99 -14.22 1.68
N GLY A 134 12.96 -13.79 2.94
CA GLY A 134 14.04 -13.00 3.56
C GLY A 134 13.91 -11.49 3.39
N VAL A 135 12.76 -10.98 2.93
CA VAL A 135 12.51 -9.52 2.98
C VAL A 135 12.46 -9.10 4.44
N GLU A 136 13.14 -8.02 4.76
CA GLU A 136 13.29 -7.52 6.12
C GLU A 136 11.94 -7.31 6.81
N ALA A 137 11.83 -7.84 8.03
CA ALA A 137 10.71 -7.61 8.91
C ALA A 137 10.91 -6.33 9.73
N ASN A 138 9.82 -5.69 10.09
CA ASN A 138 9.83 -4.55 11.00
C ASN A 138 8.73 -4.69 12.07
N ILE A 139 8.71 -3.78 13.03
CA ILE A 139 7.75 -3.83 14.16
C ILE A 139 6.28 -3.78 13.69
N LEU A 140 6.01 -3.17 12.54
CA LEU A 140 4.65 -3.07 12.00
C LEU A 140 4.13 -4.42 11.47
N ASP A 141 5.04 -5.29 11.02
CA ASP A 141 4.65 -6.65 10.66
C ASP A 141 4.08 -7.39 11.87
N LEU A 142 4.67 -7.20 13.05
CA LEU A 142 4.15 -7.79 14.28
C LEU A 142 2.81 -7.18 14.69
N LEU A 143 2.68 -5.85 14.57
CA LEU A 143 1.47 -5.12 14.93
C LEU A 143 0.26 -5.51 14.08
N TRP A 144 0.46 -5.66 12.78
CA TRP A 144 -0.60 -5.92 11.80
C TRP A 144 -0.65 -7.36 11.32
N PHE A 145 0.16 -8.24 11.90
CA PHE A 145 0.27 -9.63 11.48
C PHE A 145 -1.09 -10.31 11.30
N ASP A 146 -1.23 -11.00 10.17
CA ASP A 146 -2.42 -11.76 9.83
C ASP A 146 -2.01 -13.11 9.22
N ASP A 147 -2.18 -14.17 9.98
CA ASP A 147 -1.79 -15.53 9.55
C ASP A 147 -2.92 -16.27 8.82
N ARG A 148 -4.11 -15.70 8.73
CA ARG A 148 -5.26 -16.34 8.08
C ARG A 148 -4.96 -16.73 6.63
N PHE A 149 -4.09 -15.97 5.98
CA PHE A 149 -3.76 -16.15 4.57
C PHE A 149 -2.32 -16.61 4.33
N LYS A 150 -1.68 -17.21 5.32
CA LYS A 150 -0.28 -17.68 5.22
C LYS A 150 -0.03 -18.73 4.14
N ASN A 151 -1.08 -19.43 3.72
CA ASN A 151 -1.03 -20.45 2.68
C ASN A 151 -1.64 -19.95 1.35
N PHE A 152 -1.76 -18.64 1.17
CA PHE A 152 -2.27 -18.08 -0.07
C PHE A 152 -1.37 -18.47 -1.25
N ASP A 153 -1.98 -19.02 -2.29
CA ASP A 153 -1.27 -19.37 -3.52
C ASP A 153 -1.16 -18.17 -4.45
N LEU A 154 0.06 -17.64 -4.60
CA LEU A 154 0.34 -16.52 -5.50
C LEU A 154 0.04 -16.85 -6.96
N ASN A 155 0.10 -18.13 -7.36
CA ASN A 155 -0.22 -18.52 -8.74
C ASN A 155 -1.70 -18.35 -9.09
N SER A 156 -2.56 -18.12 -8.09
CA SER A 156 -3.95 -17.72 -8.30
C SER A 156 -4.12 -16.27 -8.72
N MET A 157 -3.07 -15.46 -8.64
CA MET A 157 -3.11 -14.04 -9.01
C MET A 157 -2.96 -13.86 -10.53
N PRO A 158 -3.54 -12.76 -11.09
CA PRO A 158 -3.32 -12.41 -12.49
C PRO A 158 -1.84 -12.25 -12.83
N LEU A 159 -1.43 -12.81 -13.96
CA LEU A 159 -0.06 -12.66 -14.47
C LEU A 159 0.18 -11.27 -15.06
N ASP A 160 -0.89 -10.61 -15.53
CA ASP A 160 -0.83 -9.31 -16.17
C ASP A 160 -1.68 -8.30 -15.43
N LYS A 161 -1.22 -7.04 -15.45
CA LYS A 161 -1.98 -5.93 -14.89
C LYS A 161 -1.69 -4.64 -15.63
N TYR A 162 -2.75 -3.89 -15.94
CA TYR A 162 -2.66 -2.53 -16.45
C TYR A 162 -3.23 -1.55 -15.44
N PHE A 163 -2.41 -0.59 -15.02
CA PHE A 163 -2.80 0.54 -14.19
C PHE A 163 -3.03 1.75 -15.07
N ARG A 164 -4.31 2.06 -15.31
CA ARG A 164 -4.76 2.96 -16.37
C ARG A 164 -4.23 4.39 -16.25
N VAL A 165 -4.32 4.97 -15.05
CA VAL A 165 -3.94 6.37 -14.84
C VAL A 165 -2.43 6.51 -14.66
N ALA A 166 -1.81 5.55 -14.01
CA ALA A 166 -0.35 5.47 -13.91
C ALA A 166 0.31 5.07 -15.24
N GLU A 167 -0.49 4.54 -16.20
CA GLU A 167 -0.05 4.05 -17.50
C GLU A 167 1.09 3.05 -17.38
N ILE A 168 0.94 2.12 -16.44
CA ILE A 168 1.92 1.05 -16.18
C ILE A 168 1.25 -0.29 -16.51
N VAL A 169 1.95 -1.09 -17.30
CA VAL A 169 1.60 -2.48 -17.57
C VAL A 169 2.68 -3.37 -16.97
N THR A 170 2.25 -4.44 -16.31
CA THR A 170 3.14 -5.52 -15.85
C THR A 170 2.68 -6.84 -16.47
N MET A 171 3.63 -7.67 -16.84
CA MET A 171 3.39 -8.99 -17.41
C MET A 171 4.43 -9.95 -16.84
N ARG A 172 4.01 -11.19 -16.61
CA ARG A 172 4.89 -12.26 -16.15
C ARG A 172 4.41 -13.61 -16.65
N ASP A 173 5.27 -14.58 -16.73
CA ASP A 173 4.90 -15.94 -17.07
C ASP A 173 4.58 -16.81 -15.84
N SER A 174 5.07 -16.43 -14.66
CA SER A 174 4.76 -17.12 -13.40
C SER A 174 4.98 -16.24 -12.18
N TRP A 175 4.50 -16.69 -11.02
CA TRP A 175 4.80 -16.14 -9.70
C TRP A 175 5.90 -16.94 -8.96
N ASP A 176 6.45 -17.95 -9.59
CA ASP A 176 7.49 -18.79 -9.00
C ASP A 176 8.76 -18.00 -8.69
N ASN A 177 9.37 -18.32 -7.53
CA ASN A 177 10.51 -17.60 -7.00
C ASN A 177 11.73 -17.66 -7.92
N GLY A 178 12.08 -16.54 -8.54
CA GLY A 178 13.27 -16.40 -9.37
C GLY A 178 13.25 -17.19 -10.67
N LYS A 179 12.10 -17.78 -11.03
CA LYS A 179 11.92 -18.49 -12.29
C LYS A 179 11.00 -17.69 -13.20
N GLY A 180 11.29 -17.76 -14.51
CA GLY A 180 10.49 -17.08 -15.51
C GLY A 180 10.85 -15.61 -15.74
N PHE A 181 10.06 -14.96 -16.58
CA PHE A 181 10.25 -13.58 -16.98
C PHE A 181 9.20 -12.67 -16.32
N SER A 182 9.63 -11.47 -15.97
CA SER A 182 8.75 -10.38 -15.59
C SER A 182 9.14 -9.13 -16.34
N VAL A 183 8.17 -8.45 -16.91
CA VAL A 183 8.36 -7.21 -17.67
C VAL A 183 7.40 -6.17 -17.12
N ALA A 184 7.87 -4.94 -17.01
CA ALA A 184 7.03 -3.80 -16.75
C ALA A 184 7.34 -2.66 -17.72
N LEU A 185 6.30 -2.03 -18.22
CA LEU A 185 6.37 -0.91 -19.14
C LEU A 185 5.61 0.27 -18.52
N LYS A 186 6.24 1.43 -18.50
CA LYS A 186 5.59 2.68 -18.14
C LYS A 186 5.44 3.55 -19.38
N GLY A 187 4.19 3.84 -19.73
CA GLY A 187 3.82 4.90 -20.65
C GLY A 187 3.74 6.23 -19.93
N GLY A 188 3.02 7.16 -20.51
CA GLY A 188 2.67 8.42 -19.88
C GLY A 188 3.29 9.65 -20.52
N SER A 189 2.87 10.78 -20.01
CA SER A 189 3.27 12.10 -20.51
C SER A 189 4.53 12.58 -19.79
N SER A 190 5.48 13.11 -20.55
CA SER A 190 6.68 13.79 -20.00
C SER A 190 6.34 15.09 -19.24
N THR A 191 5.10 15.53 -19.27
CA THR A 191 4.61 16.72 -18.54
C THR A 191 4.11 16.38 -17.13
N ARG A 192 3.95 15.13 -16.80
CA ARG A 192 3.66 14.64 -15.43
C ARG A 192 4.99 14.28 -14.77
N VAL A 193 5.72 15.27 -14.33
CA VAL A 193 6.97 15.11 -13.58
C VAL A 193 6.63 15.08 -12.11
N HIS A 194 7.12 14.09 -11.44
CA HIS A 194 6.88 13.46 -10.13
C HIS A 194 5.75 12.62 -10.11
#